data_2444b9f7ef226d45685aaeecf85b663a
#
_entry.id   2444b9f7ef226d45685aaeecf85b663a
#
_cell.length_a   1.000
_cell.length_b   1.000
_cell.length_c   1.000
_cell.angle_alpha   90.00
_cell.angle_beta   90.00
_cell.angle_gamma   90.00
#
_symmetry.space_group_name_H-M   'P 1'
#
loop_
_entity.id
_entity.type
_entity.pdbx_description
1 polymer ?
#
loop_
_entity_poly.entity_id
_entity_poly.type
_entity_poly.pdbx_seq_one_letter_code
_entity_poly.pdbx_strand_id
1 'polypeptide(L)'
;MNTYRTAIIGYGRMAHGHAKAYQEVGLPLVAVADISEEALARFRDQFGQRQMYTDYRQMLDEVHPDIISVVTHDQLHCPMVVDAAERGVKGIVCEKPMAMTLKEADRMLTACRLSGTQLTISHQRYYTPQYAQARELLSSGAVGAVRSAEAYLLPSCIHTDGTHTIHMLLSLLSNPRVLHLLAQVDGHSGHVYYGHRVEDAGVAFIAFEQGIHAHLNWGLASHQPRTPLHPSPDFRYHGFIIHGETGRLELDGDGPVGDRPILRIVRGTEIEAVNLRPGKSSIRLEIEDLVSSIETGAPHPLSGQNGRDVLEVIIGIYESARRRRVIQFPFEVKENPFLAMCEAGDFPS
;
A
#
# COMPACT_ATOMS: atom_id res chain seq x y z
N MET A 1 23.94 12.71 14.73
CA MET A 1 22.78 11.90 14.32
C MET A 1 22.80 10.62 15.16
N ASN A 2 21.69 10.28 15.79
CA ASN A 2 21.55 8.99 16.47
C ASN A 2 21.70 7.87 15.44
N THR A 3 22.61 6.93 15.67
CA THR A 3 22.79 5.80 14.77
C THR A 3 21.83 4.69 15.20
N TYR A 4 20.68 4.57 14.54
CA TYR A 4 19.71 3.52 14.81
C TYR A 4 20.19 2.16 14.27
N ARG A 5 20.14 1.12 15.09
CA ARG A 5 20.40 -0.26 14.71
C ARG A 5 19.17 -0.83 14.02
N THR A 6 19.35 -1.37 12.81
CA THR A 6 18.22 -1.89 12.02
C THR A 6 18.26 -3.41 11.87
N ALA A 7 17.08 -4.03 11.74
CA ALA A 7 16.93 -5.45 11.44
C ALA A 7 15.78 -5.70 10.48
N ILE A 8 15.75 -6.90 9.89
CA ILE A 8 14.69 -7.32 8.95
C ILE A 8 14.09 -8.64 9.42
N ILE A 9 12.76 -8.73 9.40
CA ILE A 9 11.99 -9.96 9.61
C ILE A 9 11.39 -10.38 8.25
N GLY A 10 11.81 -11.54 7.75
CA GLY A 10 11.49 -12.06 6.42
C GLY A 10 12.47 -11.56 5.34
N TYR A 11 13.14 -12.48 4.65
CA TYR A 11 14.06 -12.14 3.57
C TYR A 11 13.59 -12.70 2.23
N GLY A 12 12.36 -12.33 1.86
CA GLY A 12 11.77 -12.54 0.54
C GLY A 12 12.24 -11.50 -0.49
N ARG A 13 11.54 -11.45 -1.63
CA ARG A 13 11.87 -10.58 -2.78
C ARG A 13 11.97 -9.10 -2.41
N MET A 14 11.05 -8.58 -1.60
CA MET A 14 11.01 -7.15 -1.23
C MET A 14 12.09 -6.76 -0.23
N ALA A 15 12.52 -7.68 0.62
CA ALA A 15 13.49 -7.41 1.69
C ALA A 15 14.85 -6.90 1.19
N HIS A 16 15.27 -7.32 -0.02
CA HIS A 16 16.48 -6.78 -0.65
C HIS A 16 16.40 -5.25 -0.81
N GLY A 17 15.23 -4.72 -1.21
CA GLY A 17 15.00 -3.27 -1.33
C GLY A 17 15.13 -2.55 0.01
N HIS A 18 14.58 -3.12 1.09
CA HIS A 18 14.71 -2.57 2.45
C HIS A 18 16.16 -2.61 2.95
N ALA A 19 16.86 -3.73 2.77
CA ALA A 19 18.26 -3.86 3.16
C ALA A 19 19.17 -2.84 2.44
N LYS A 20 18.97 -2.66 1.13
CA LYS A 20 19.66 -1.65 0.33
C LYS A 20 19.34 -0.24 0.80
N ALA A 21 18.08 0.05 1.09
CA ALA A 21 17.65 1.36 1.56
C ALA A 21 18.26 1.72 2.92
N TYR A 22 18.38 0.78 3.87
CA TYR A 22 19.12 0.99 5.12
C TYR A 22 20.58 1.38 4.87
N GLN A 23 21.26 0.71 3.93
CA GLN A 23 22.63 1.08 3.54
C GLN A 23 22.69 2.48 2.90
N GLU A 24 21.75 2.82 2.01
CA GLU A 24 21.69 4.12 1.33
C GLU A 24 21.44 5.29 2.31
N VAL A 25 20.70 5.03 3.40
CA VAL A 25 20.44 6.01 4.48
C VAL A 25 21.61 6.07 5.47
N GLY A 26 22.50 5.07 5.45
CA GLY A 26 23.64 4.98 6.38
C GLY A 26 23.28 4.37 7.74
N LEU A 27 22.18 3.62 7.82
CA LEU A 27 21.78 2.91 9.03
C LEU A 27 22.39 1.50 9.07
N PRO A 28 23.00 1.08 10.19
CA PRO A 28 23.60 -0.23 10.30
C PRO A 28 22.55 -1.33 10.35
N LEU A 29 22.50 -2.16 9.31
CA LEU A 29 21.71 -3.39 9.28
C LEU A 29 22.48 -4.46 10.06
N VAL A 30 22.03 -4.78 11.28
CA VAL A 30 22.76 -5.64 12.23
C VAL A 30 22.27 -7.07 12.26
N ALA A 31 20.99 -7.33 11.92
CA ALA A 31 20.42 -8.66 11.97
C ALA A 31 19.33 -8.88 10.92
N VAL A 32 19.09 -10.15 10.62
CA VAL A 32 17.97 -10.63 9.80
C VAL A 32 17.39 -11.90 10.41
N ALA A 33 16.07 -12.06 10.32
CA ALA A 33 15.39 -13.30 10.68
C ALA A 33 14.56 -13.82 9.51
N ASP A 34 14.68 -15.10 9.19
CA ASP A 34 13.84 -15.80 8.23
C ASP A 34 13.80 -17.31 8.59
N ILE A 35 12.64 -17.94 8.46
CA ILE A 35 12.48 -19.38 8.71
C ILE A 35 13.25 -20.25 7.71
N SER A 36 13.62 -19.70 6.55
CA SER A 36 14.37 -20.37 5.49
C SER A 36 15.87 -20.11 5.62
N GLU A 37 16.64 -21.14 5.91
CA GLU A 37 18.11 -21.06 5.91
C GLU A 37 18.67 -20.64 4.54
N GLU A 38 17.98 -21.00 3.44
CA GLU A 38 18.36 -20.59 2.09
C GLU A 38 18.19 -19.08 1.91
N ALA A 39 17.11 -18.48 2.46
CA ALA A 39 16.91 -17.04 2.45
C ALA A 39 18.02 -16.32 3.25
N LEU A 40 18.38 -16.86 4.41
CA LEU A 40 19.51 -16.34 5.23
C LEU A 40 20.86 -16.48 4.51
N ALA A 41 21.09 -17.55 3.78
CA ALA A 41 22.29 -17.71 2.96
C ALA A 41 22.34 -16.66 1.84
N ARG A 42 21.25 -16.44 1.11
CA ARG A 42 21.17 -15.37 0.10
C ARG A 42 21.43 -13.99 0.70
N PHE A 43 20.90 -13.71 1.90
CA PHE A 43 21.17 -12.45 2.60
C PHE A 43 22.66 -12.28 2.88
N ARG A 44 23.30 -13.30 3.45
CA ARG A 44 24.74 -13.30 3.75
C ARG A 44 25.58 -13.02 2.52
N ASP A 45 25.25 -13.66 1.39
CA ASP A 45 25.99 -13.50 0.13
C ASP A 45 25.88 -12.07 -0.44
N GLN A 46 24.76 -11.41 -0.22
CA GLN A 46 24.48 -10.06 -0.73
C GLN A 46 24.95 -8.92 0.19
N PHE A 47 24.82 -9.10 1.51
CA PHE A 47 25.05 -8.04 2.51
C PHE A 47 26.16 -8.37 3.51
N GLY A 48 26.82 -9.52 3.36
CA GLY A 48 27.88 -9.99 4.25
C GLY A 48 27.36 -10.57 5.57
N GLN A 49 28.31 -11.01 6.39
CA GLN A 49 28.00 -11.66 7.67
C GLN A 49 27.33 -10.67 8.63
N ARG A 50 26.17 -11.03 9.14
CA ARG A 50 25.37 -10.34 10.16
C ARG A 50 24.86 -11.37 11.14
N GLN A 51 24.17 -10.95 12.20
CA GLN A 51 23.45 -11.88 13.07
C GLN A 51 22.21 -12.41 12.31
N MET A 52 22.08 -13.73 12.23
CA MET A 52 21.03 -14.41 11.48
C MET A 52 20.25 -15.34 12.38
N TYR A 53 18.93 -15.32 12.28
CA TYR A 53 18.03 -16.05 13.14
C TYR A 53 16.97 -16.77 12.32
N THR A 54 16.57 -17.96 12.75
CA THR A 54 15.39 -18.64 12.23
C THR A 54 14.12 -18.29 13.00
N ASP A 55 14.25 -17.72 14.20
CA ASP A 55 13.18 -17.18 15.02
C ASP A 55 13.35 -15.66 15.21
N TYR A 56 12.39 -14.88 14.70
CA TYR A 56 12.43 -13.42 14.81
C TYR A 56 12.28 -12.91 16.25
N ARG A 57 11.59 -13.67 17.13
CA ARG A 57 11.46 -13.30 18.56
C ARG A 57 12.80 -13.37 19.26
N GLN A 58 13.55 -14.44 19.00
CA GLN A 58 14.92 -14.56 19.51
C GLN A 58 15.80 -13.40 19.00
N MET A 59 15.67 -13.05 17.70
CA MET A 59 16.38 -11.88 17.15
C MET A 59 16.00 -10.60 17.90
N LEU A 60 14.72 -10.34 18.13
CA LEU A 60 14.28 -9.15 18.84
C LEU A 60 14.81 -9.11 20.28
N ASP A 61 14.79 -10.25 20.97
CA ASP A 61 15.20 -10.38 22.38
C ASP A 61 16.73 -10.29 22.58
N GLU A 62 17.54 -10.70 21.60
CA GLU A 62 19.02 -10.67 21.70
C GLU A 62 19.63 -9.40 21.06
N VAL A 63 19.03 -8.93 19.97
CA VAL A 63 19.60 -7.81 19.19
C VAL A 63 19.12 -6.46 19.69
N HIS A 64 17.89 -6.35 20.18
CA HIS A 64 17.22 -5.09 20.54
C HIS A 64 17.39 -4.01 19.45
N PRO A 65 16.90 -4.24 18.23
CA PRO A 65 17.00 -3.26 17.15
C PRO A 65 16.13 -2.02 17.42
N ASP A 66 16.59 -0.85 16.97
CA ASP A 66 15.82 0.39 17.09
C ASP A 66 14.72 0.48 16.02
N ILE A 67 15.02 0.02 14.81
CA ILE A 67 14.11 0.05 13.65
C ILE A 67 14.12 -1.33 13.01
N ILE A 68 12.92 -1.80 12.60
CA ILE A 68 12.81 -3.04 11.85
C ILE A 68 11.98 -2.86 10.58
N SER A 69 12.25 -3.72 9.59
CA SER A 69 11.32 -3.98 8.48
C SER A 69 10.67 -5.35 8.65
N VAL A 70 9.34 -5.41 8.61
CA VAL A 70 8.54 -6.65 8.57
C VAL A 70 8.17 -6.90 7.12
N VAL A 71 8.81 -7.89 6.50
CA VAL A 71 8.75 -8.18 5.06
C VAL A 71 8.36 -9.64 4.83
N THR A 72 7.19 -9.98 5.35
CA THR A 72 6.63 -11.34 5.33
C THR A 72 5.31 -11.38 4.58
N HIS A 73 4.58 -12.47 4.68
CA HIS A 73 3.20 -12.55 4.20
C HIS A 73 2.28 -11.78 5.15
N ASP A 74 1.25 -11.15 4.58
CA ASP A 74 0.29 -10.27 5.26
C ASP A 74 -0.38 -10.88 6.50
N GLN A 75 -0.64 -12.19 6.48
CA GLN A 75 -1.17 -12.95 7.63
C GLN A 75 -0.26 -12.92 8.87
N LEU A 76 1.04 -12.64 8.68
CA LEU A 76 2.05 -12.64 9.73
C LEU A 76 2.38 -11.23 10.24
N HIS A 77 1.90 -10.18 9.56
CA HIS A 77 2.24 -8.81 9.90
C HIS A 77 1.79 -8.44 11.32
N CYS A 78 0.54 -8.74 11.67
CA CYS A 78 -0.02 -8.36 12.95
C CYS A 78 0.78 -8.92 14.15
N PRO A 79 1.03 -10.24 14.29
CA PRO A 79 1.80 -10.75 15.43
C PRO A 79 3.23 -10.19 15.45
N MET A 80 3.90 -10.04 14.30
CA MET A 80 5.29 -9.56 14.24
C MET A 80 5.41 -8.09 14.63
N VAL A 81 4.48 -7.24 14.18
CA VAL A 81 4.45 -5.82 14.56
C VAL A 81 4.14 -5.65 16.04
N VAL A 82 3.18 -6.42 16.59
CA VAL A 82 2.84 -6.38 18.02
C VAL A 82 4.02 -6.82 18.87
N ASP A 83 4.62 -7.96 18.55
CA ASP A 83 5.78 -8.50 19.28
C ASP A 83 6.97 -7.52 19.29
N ALA A 84 7.20 -6.82 18.19
CA ALA A 84 8.27 -5.82 18.07
C ALA A 84 7.94 -4.54 18.87
N ALA A 85 6.72 -4.06 18.79
CA ALA A 85 6.27 -2.88 19.54
C ALA A 85 6.35 -3.13 21.06
N GLU A 86 5.91 -4.30 21.53
CA GLU A 86 5.99 -4.70 22.95
C GLU A 86 7.44 -4.80 23.47
N ARG A 87 8.43 -4.98 22.58
CA ARG A 87 9.87 -4.99 22.90
C ARG A 87 10.54 -3.63 22.76
N GLY A 88 9.78 -2.57 22.52
CA GLY A 88 10.27 -1.20 22.50
C GLY A 88 11.03 -0.81 21.22
N VAL A 89 10.78 -1.48 20.10
CA VAL A 89 11.26 -1.04 18.78
C VAL A 89 10.70 0.35 18.50
N LYS A 90 11.55 1.31 18.13
CA LYS A 90 11.17 2.72 17.95
C LYS A 90 10.42 2.97 16.63
N GLY A 91 10.80 2.23 15.58
CA GLY A 91 10.20 2.36 14.26
C GLY A 91 10.02 1.03 13.55
N ILE A 92 8.88 0.84 12.90
CA ILE A 92 8.55 -0.36 12.13
C ILE A 92 8.10 0.05 10.74
N VAL A 93 8.78 -0.47 9.70
CA VAL A 93 8.29 -0.48 8.32
C VAL A 93 7.67 -1.85 8.07
N CYS A 94 6.35 -1.91 7.99
CA CYS A 94 5.63 -3.13 7.70
C CYS A 94 5.20 -3.15 6.22
N GLU A 95 5.47 -4.25 5.52
CA GLU A 95 5.02 -4.40 4.14
C GLU A 95 3.49 -4.38 4.03
N LYS A 96 3.04 -4.04 2.86
CA LYS A 96 1.62 -4.00 2.48
C LYS A 96 1.16 -5.41 2.00
N PRO A 97 -0.13 -5.73 2.08
CA PRO A 97 -1.18 -5.01 2.81
C PRO A 97 -0.96 -5.08 4.32
N MET A 98 -1.50 -4.09 5.07
CA MET A 98 -1.24 -3.96 6.50
C MET A 98 -1.60 -5.23 7.30
N ALA A 99 -2.77 -5.80 7.03
CA ALA A 99 -3.31 -6.96 7.74
C ALA A 99 -4.46 -7.60 6.93
N MET A 100 -4.95 -8.74 7.38
CA MET A 100 -6.10 -9.44 6.78
C MET A 100 -7.44 -8.89 7.22
N THR A 101 -7.51 -8.28 8.42
CA THR A 101 -8.74 -7.78 9.05
C THR A 101 -8.53 -6.43 9.72
N LEU A 102 -9.62 -5.66 9.88
CA LEU A 102 -9.58 -4.40 10.63
C LEU A 102 -9.18 -4.61 12.09
N LYS A 103 -9.62 -5.72 12.70
CA LYS A 103 -9.25 -6.08 14.08
C LYS A 103 -7.74 -6.25 14.27
N GLU A 104 -7.07 -6.86 13.29
CA GLU A 104 -5.60 -7.00 13.30
C GLU A 104 -4.92 -5.64 13.14
N ALA A 105 -5.38 -4.81 12.20
CA ALA A 105 -4.86 -3.46 12.02
C ALA A 105 -5.03 -2.60 13.29
N ASP A 106 -6.20 -2.65 13.93
CA ASP A 106 -6.48 -1.93 15.18
C ASP A 106 -5.59 -2.42 16.35
N ARG A 107 -5.29 -3.73 16.38
CA ARG A 107 -4.35 -4.32 17.35
C ARG A 107 -2.92 -3.83 17.13
N MET A 108 -2.46 -3.76 15.87
CA MET A 108 -1.15 -3.21 15.52
C MET A 108 -1.04 -1.75 15.95
N LEU A 109 -2.04 -0.92 15.60
CA LEU A 109 -2.07 0.50 15.99
C LEU A 109 -2.07 0.68 17.51
N THR A 110 -2.83 -0.15 18.23
CA THR A 110 -2.91 -0.08 19.69
C THR A 110 -1.58 -0.43 20.34
N ALA A 111 -0.91 -1.51 19.89
CA ALA A 111 0.39 -1.90 20.41
C ALA A 111 1.45 -0.81 20.17
N CYS A 112 1.52 -0.28 18.96
CA CYS A 112 2.46 0.78 18.61
C CYS A 112 2.19 2.08 19.38
N ARG A 113 0.93 2.46 19.57
CA ARG A 113 0.56 3.63 20.37
C ARG A 113 0.97 3.48 21.86
N LEU A 114 0.78 2.29 22.44
CA LEU A 114 1.13 2.03 23.84
C LEU A 114 2.66 2.02 24.08
N SER A 115 3.43 1.56 23.11
CA SER A 115 4.90 1.52 23.20
C SER A 115 5.59 2.80 22.71
N GLY A 116 4.87 3.71 22.05
CA GLY A 116 5.47 4.88 21.38
C GLY A 116 6.18 4.55 20.07
N THR A 117 5.95 3.37 19.50
CA THR A 117 6.53 2.92 18.22
C THR A 117 5.90 3.65 17.04
N GLN A 118 6.73 4.16 16.13
CA GLN A 118 6.27 4.70 14.84
C GLN A 118 6.03 3.54 13.86
N LEU A 119 4.78 3.34 13.45
CA LEU A 119 4.40 2.32 12.47
C LEU A 119 4.19 2.94 11.10
N THR A 120 4.89 2.43 10.11
CA THR A 120 4.75 2.77 8.68
C THR A 120 4.29 1.55 7.91
N ILE A 121 3.31 1.71 7.02
CA ILE A 121 2.89 0.67 6.07
C ILE A 121 3.46 1.02 4.70
N SER A 122 4.26 0.12 4.14
CA SER A 122 5.09 0.36 2.95
C SER A 122 4.28 0.53 1.66
N HIS A 123 3.53 1.63 1.59
CA HIS A 123 2.93 2.13 0.35
C HIS A 123 3.94 2.99 -0.42
N GLN A 124 5.14 2.49 -0.63
CA GLN A 124 6.33 3.22 -1.12
C GLN A 124 6.12 3.92 -2.46
N ARG A 125 5.10 3.55 -3.27
CA ARG A 125 4.74 4.27 -4.50
C ARG A 125 4.43 5.74 -4.26
N TYR A 126 4.02 6.11 -3.05
CA TYR A 126 3.84 7.49 -2.63
C TYR A 126 5.02 8.39 -2.99
N TYR A 127 6.24 7.86 -2.92
CA TYR A 127 7.49 8.61 -3.16
C TYR A 127 7.97 8.55 -4.61
N THR A 128 7.32 7.79 -5.48
CA THR A 128 7.76 7.76 -6.88
C THR A 128 7.49 9.11 -7.57
N PRO A 129 8.34 9.52 -8.52
CA PRO A 129 8.30 10.86 -9.10
C PRO A 129 6.93 11.25 -9.67
N GLN A 130 6.28 10.33 -10.40
CA GLN A 130 5.00 10.60 -11.04
C GLN A 130 3.88 10.87 -10.02
N TYR A 131 3.83 10.11 -8.92
CA TYR A 131 2.81 10.31 -7.89
C TYR A 131 3.11 11.54 -7.02
N ALA A 132 4.39 11.78 -6.70
CA ALA A 132 4.79 12.97 -5.96
C ALA A 132 4.43 14.25 -6.71
N GLN A 133 4.74 14.31 -8.02
CA GLN A 133 4.40 15.46 -8.85
C GLN A 133 2.91 15.60 -9.11
N ALA A 134 2.17 14.48 -9.26
CA ALA A 134 0.72 14.53 -9.37
C ALA A 134 0.07 15.17 -8.14
N ARG A 135 0.49 14.79 -6.92
CA ARG A 135 0.01 15.42 -5.68
C ARG A 135 0.34 16.93 -5.62
N GLU A 136 1.57 17.30 -5.99
CA GLU A 136 2.00 18.70 -6.04
C GLU A 136 1.14 19.53 -7.00
N LEU A 137 0.88 19.01 -8.21
CA LEU A 137 0.04 19.66 -9.20
C LEU A 137 -1.41 19.82 -8.71
N LEU A 138 -1.98 18.78 -8.13
CA LEU A 138 -3.35 18.82 -7.58
C LEU A 138 -3.45 19.82 -6.43
N SER A 139 -2.50 19.80 -5.49
CA SER A 139 -2.47 20.72 -4.35
C SER A 139 -2.25 22.18 -4.76
N SER A 140 -1.53 22.43 -5.86
CA SER A 140 -1.34 23.77 -6.43
C SER A 140 -2.54 24.26 -7.27
N GLY A 141 -3.60 23.44 -7.42
CA GLY A 141 -4.80 23.81 -8.14
C GLY A 141 -4.70 23.70 -9.67
N ALA A 142 -3.79 22.87 -10.20
CA ALA A 142 -3.55 22.74 -11.63
C ALA A 142 -4.79 22.37 -12.46
N VAL A 143 -5.79 21.76 -11.84
CA VAL A 143 -7.08 21.38 -12.47
C VAL A 143 -8.30 22.09 -11.82
N GLY A 144 -8.08 23.04 -10.92
CA GLY A 144 -9.12 23.64 -10.09
C GLY A 144 -9.56 22.71 -8.95
N ALA A 145 -10.70 22.99 -8.32
CA ALA A 145 -11.22 22.10 -7.26
C ALA A 145 -11.57 20.73 -7.82
N VAL A 146 -11.08 19.68 -7.15
CA VAL A 146 -11.33 18.29 -7.55
C VAL A 146 -12.80 17.93 -7.32
N ARG A 147 -13.43 17.29 -8.29
CA ARG A 147 -14.84 16.87 -8.27
C ARG A 147 -15.01 15.36 -8.28
N SER A 148 -14.20 14.66 -9.06
CA SER A 148 -14.26 13.20 -9.13
C SER A 148 -12.93 12.58 -9.53
N ALA A 149 -12.83 11.27 -9.32
CA ALA A 149 -11.67 10.50 -9.70
C ALA A 149 -12.08 9.17 -10.35
N GLU A 150 -11.25 8.69 -11.26
CA GLU A 150 -11.28 7.33 -11.76
C GLU A 150 -9.95 6.67 -11.40
N ALA A 151 -10.01 5.44 -10.90
CA ALA A 151 -8.82 4.66 -10.58
C ALA A 151 -8.92 3.26 -11.20
N TYR A 152 -7.81 2.81 -11.74
CA TYR A 152 -7.69 1.53 -12.44
C TYR A 152 -6.54 0.72 -11.87
N LEU A 153 -6.77 -0.58 -11.66
CA LEU A 153 -5.73 -1.53 -11.27
C LEU A 153 -5.79 -2.76 -12.18
N LEU A 154 -4.76 -2.97 -13.00
CA LEU A 154 -4.70 -4.07 -13.95
C LEU A 154 -3.27 -4.56 -14.14
N PRO A 155 -2.97 -5.87 -14.18
CA PRO A 155 -3.80 -6.97 -13.73
C PRO A 155 -3.48 -7.32 -12.27
N SER A 156 -4.40 -7.14 -11.34
CA SER A 156 -4.20 -7.59 -9.95
C SER A 156 -5.51 -7.55 -9.15
N CYS A 157 -5.46 -8.09 -7.92
CA CYS A 157 -6.54 -8.04 -6.94
C CYS A 157 -6.39 -6.83 -5.99
N ILE A 158 -7.52 -6.41 -5.42
CA ILE A 158 -7.58 -5.17 -4.63
C ILE A 158 -6.81 -5.28 -3.31
N HIS A 159 -6.82 -6.45 -2.66
CA HIS A 159 -6.17 -6.64 -1.36
C HIS A 159 -4.64 -6.57 -1.46
N THR A 160 -4.03 -7.17 -2.47
CA THR A 160 -2.56 -7.26 -2.59
C THR A 160 -1.92 -6.02 -3.22
N ASP A 161 -2.15 -5.77 -4.51
CA ASP A 161 -1.59 -4.61 -5.19
C ASP A 161 -2.54 -3.41 -5.19
N GLY A 162 -3.86 -3.67 -5.11
CA GLY A 162 -4.86 -2.62 -5.04
C GLY A 162 -4.80 -1.78 -3.76
N THR A 163 -4.16 -2.29 -2.71
CA THR A 163 -3.84 -1.48 -1.52
C THR A 163 -3.03 -0.23 -1.92
N HIS A 164 -2.11 -0.32 -2.89
CA HIS A 164 -1.42 0.84 -3.45
C HIS A 164 -2.39 1.76 -4.21
N THR A 165 -3.31 1.21 -5.01
CA THR A 165 -4.29 2.01 -5.76
C THR A 165 -5.17 2.82 -4.81
N ILE A 166 -5.69 2.19 -3.76
CA ILE A 166 -6.51 2.89 -2.76
C ILE A 166 -5.69 3.94 -2.02
N HIS A 167 -4.47 3.61 -1.57
CA HIS A 167 -3.60 4.58 -0.91
C HIS A 167 -3.30 5.78 -1.81
N MET A 168 -2.97 5.54 -3.09
CA MET A 168 -2.69 6.61 -4.03
C MET A 168 -3.93 7.44 -4.34
N LEU A 169 -5.10 6.82 -4.52
CA LEU A 169 -6.37 7.52 -4.70
C LEU A 169 -6.64 8.48 -3.54
N LEU A 170 -6.60 7.98 -2.30
CA LEU A 170 -6.79 8.81 -1.11
C LEU A 170 -5.77 9.96 -1.05
N SER A 171 -4.50 9.67 -1.30
CA SER A 171 -3.41 10.65 -1.28
C SER A 171 -3.55 11.72 -2.36
N LEU A 172 -3.95 11.38 -3.58
CA LEU A 172 -4.21 12.32 -4.68
C LEU A 172 -5.42 13.22 -4.40
N LEU A 173 -6.39 12.73 -3.65
CA LEU A 173 -7.56 13.48 -3.19
C LEU A 173 -7.32 14.26 -1.88
N SER A 174 -6.09 14.28 -1.35
CA SER A 174 -5.73 14.90 -0.06
C SER A 174 -6.37 14.22 1.15
N ASN A 175 -6.55 12.91 1.10
CA ASN A 175 -7.06 12.03 2.15
C ASN A 175 -8.44 12.45 2.70
N PRO A 176 -9.45 12.66 1.86
CA PRO A 176 -10.80 12.98 2.33
C PRO A 176 -11.42 11.80 3.05
N ARG A 177 -12.26 12.07 4.04
CA ARG A 177 -13.00 11.02 4.74
C ARG A 177 -13.98 10.33 3.79
N VAL A 178 -13.95 9.00 3.79
CA VAL A 178 -14.95 8.18 3.09
C VAL A 178 -16.29 8.26 3.81
N LEU A 179 -17.37 8.53 3.09
CA LEU A 179 -18.73 8.58 3.64
C LEU A 179 -19.45 7.24 3.44
N HIS A 180 -19.43 6.75 2.22
CA HIS A 180 -20.03 5.45 1.87
C HIS A 180 -19.45 4.92 0.57
N LEU A 181 -19.64 3.63 0.32
CA LEU A 181 -19.31 3.00 -0.94
C LEU A 181 -20.32 1.92 -1.34
N LEU A 182 -20.38 1.64 -2.64
CA LEU A 182 -21.07 0.50 -3.24
C LEU A 182 -20.09 -0.23 -4.13
N ALA A 183 -20.01 -1.55 -4.00
CA ALA A 183 -19.06 -2.35 -4.76
C ALA A 183 -19.62 -3.74 -5.10
N GLN A 184 -19.03 -4.33 -6.13
CA GLN A 184 -19.23 -5.72 -6.53
C GLN A 184 -17.88 -6.33 -6.85
N VAL A 185 -17.68 -7.61 -6.47
CA VAL A 185 -16.48 -8.39 -6.78
C VAL A 185 -16.86 -9.71 -7.44
N ASP A 186 -15.97 -10.24 -8.26
CA ASP A 186 -16.00 -11.58 -8.82
C ASP A 186 -14.84 -12.41 -8.25
N GLY A 187 -15.06 -13.69 -7.96
CA GLY A 187 -14.07 -14.60 -7.37
C GLY A 187 -14.22 -16.04 -7.83
N HIS A 188 -14.81 -16.26 -9.01
CA HIS A 188 -15.15 -17.60 -9.53
C HIS A 188 -13.93 -18.44 -9.91
N SER A 189 -12.81 -17.82 -10.33
CA SER A 189 -11.63 -18.59 -10.77
C SER A 189 -10.92 -19.35 -9.63
N GLY A 190 -11.22 -18.99 -8.38
CA GLY A 190 -10.57 -19.60 -7.22
C GLY A 190 -9.09 -19.21 -7.11
N HIS A 191 -8.67 -18.08 -7.68
CA HIS A 191 -7.28 -17.65 -7.68
C HIS A 191 -6.74 -17.52 -6.25
N VAL A 192 -5.49 -17.97 -6.03
CA VAL A 192 -4.82 -17.95 -4.73
C VAL A 192 -3.57 -17.08 -4.83
N TYR A 193 -3.42 -16.15 -3.89
CA TYR A 193 -2.25 -15.30 -3.75
C TYR A 193 -1.78 -15.33 -2.29
N TYR A 194 -0.49 -15.50 -2.04
CA TYR A 194 0.09 -15.59 -0.69
C TYR A 194 -0.61 -16.60 0.25
N GLY A 195 -1.18 -17.67 -0.32
CA GLY A 195 -1.81 -18.75 0.44
C GLY A 195 -3.28 -18.53 0.80
N HIS A 196 -3.92 -17.45 0.34
CA HIS A 196 -5.36 -17.24 0.49
C HIS A 196 -6.03 -16.90 -0.85
N ARG A 197 -7.34 -17.14 -0.93
CA ARG A 197 -8.14 -16.76 -2.12
C ARG A 197 -8.18 -15.25 -2.27
N VAL A 198 -8.16 -14.80 -3.53
CA VAL A 198 -8.34 -13.40 -3.92
C VAL A 198 -9.41 -13.30 -5.00
N GLU A 199 -9.99 -12.14 -5.14
CA GLU A 199 -10.98 -11.87 -6.20
C GLU A 199 -10.32 -11.74 -7.58
N ASP A 200 -11.10 -12.04 -8.61
CA ASP A 200 -10.68 -11.97 -10.01
C ASP A 200 -10.82 -10.56 -10.59
N ALA A 201 -11.88 -9.86 -10.18
CA ALA A 201 -12.21 -8.53 -10.66
C ALA A 201 -13.18 -7.83 -9.70
N GLY A 202 -13.36 -6.53 -9.89
CA GLY A 202 -14.37 -5.79 -9.19
C GLY A 202 -14.50 -4.36 -9.66
N VAL A 203 -15.59 -3.74 -9.20
CA VAL A 203 -15.89 -2.31 -9.40
C VAL A 203 -16.39 -1.72 -8.10
N ALA A 204 -16.03 -0.45 -7.85
CA ALA A 204 -16.54 0.27 -6.71
C ALA A 204 -16.86 1.73 -7.06
N PHE A 205 -17.91 2.26 -6.44
CA PHE A 205 -18.20 3.67 -6.34
C PHE A 205 -17.97 4.10 -4.90
N ILE A 206 -17.16 5.12 -4.70
CA ILE A 206 -16.78 5.63 -3.37
C ILE A 206 -17.16 7.09 -3.29
N ALA A 207 -17.93 7.46 -2.28
CA ALA A 207 -18.29 8.85 -1.98
C ALA A 207 -17.48 9.35 -0.79
N PHE A 208 -16.90 10.53 -0.96
CA PHE A 208 -16.10 11.22 0.03
C PHE A 208 -16.81 12.49 0.53
N GLU A 209 -16.31 13.03 1.62
CA GLU A 209 -16.72 14.37 2.04
C GLU A 209 -16.45 15.42 0.96
N GLN A 210 -17.02 16.62 1.10
CA GLN A 210 -16.92 17.72 0.13
C GLN A 210 -17.54 17.42 -1.25
N GLY A 211 -18.35 16.36 -1.37
CA GLY A 211 -19.02 15.99 -2.61
C GLY A 211 -18.12 15.33 -3.66
N ILE A 212 -16.90 14.95 -3.28
CA ILE A 212 -16.00 14.20 -4.14
C ILE A 212 -16.46 12.75 -4.24
N HIS A 213 -16.34 12.15 -5.43
CA HIS A 213 -16.59 10.73 -5.61
C HIS A 213 -15.53 10.08 -6.52
N ALA A 214 -15.34 8.77 -6.35
CA ALA A 214 -14.45 8.02 -7.20
C ALA A 214 -15.08 6.74 -7.75
N HIS A 215 -14.65 6.37 -8.96
CA HIS A 215 -14.91 5.08 -9.57
C HIS A 215 -13.62 4.28 -9.59
N LEU A 216 -13.68 3.05 -9.09
CA LEU A 216 -12.55 2.13 -9.07
C LEU A 216 -12.92 0.89 -9.88
N ASN A 217 -12.02 0.48 -10.77
CA ASN A 217 -12.15 -0.73 -11.58
C ASN A 217 -10.84 -1.51 -11.52
N TRP A 218 -10.93 -2.82 -11.24
CA TRP A 218 -9.76 -3.69 -11.18
C TRP A 218 -10.08 -5.09 -11.67
N GLY A 219 -9.05 -5.87 -12.00
CA GLY A 219 -9.22 -7.27 -12.38
C GLY A 219 -7.95 -7.93 -12.85
N LEU A 220 -7.95 -9.26 -12.84
CA LEU A 220 -6.92 -10.08 -13.44
C LEU A 220 -6.91 -9.92 -14.97
N ALA A 221 -5.81 -10.30 -15.62
CA ALA A 221 -5.63 -10.10 -17.07
C ALA A 221 -6.77 -10.67 -17.94
N SER A 222 -7.39 -11.76 -17.51
CA SER A 222 -8.53 -12.41 -18.17
C SER A 222 -9.85 -11.63 -18.07
N HIS A 223 -9.96 -10.70 -17.14
CA HIS A 223 -11.17 -9.95 -16.82
C HIS A 223 -11.06 -8.45 -17.13
N GLN A 224 -10.00 -8.05 -17.85
CA GLN A 224 -9.76 -6.64 -18.13
C GLN A 224 -10.80 -6.08 -19.10
N PRO A 225 -11.56 -5.04 -18.72
CA PRO A 225 -12.31 -4.28 -19.68
C PRO A 225 -11.32 -3.52 -20.60
N ARG A 226 -11.49 -3.67 -21.90
CA ARG A 226 -10.80 -2.81 -22.87
C ARG A 226 -11.44 -1.42 -22.80
N THR A 227 -10.82 -0.51 -22.07
CA THR A 227 -11.29 0.88 -22.05
C THR A 227 -10.62 1.69 -23.15
N PRO A 228 -11.27 2.76 -23.67
CA PRO A 228 -10.64 3.67 -24.63
C PRO A 228 -9.37 4.33 -24.10
N LEU A 229 -9.23 4.43 -22.77
CA LEU A 229 -8.07 5.01 -22.10
C LEU A 229 -6.88 4.03 -22.01
N HIS A 230 -7.17 2.72 -22.04
CA HIS A 230 -6.17 1.67 -21.93
C HIS A 230 -6.38 0.61 -23.00
N PRO A 231 -6.10 0.93 -24.28
CA PRO A 231 -6.32 0.02 -25.40
C PRO A 231 -5.30 -1.12 -25.46
N SER A 232 -4.20 -1.04 -24.67
CA SER A 232 -3.11 -2.00 -24.72
C SER A 232 -3.21 -3.04 -23.63
N PRO A 233 -3.01 -4.35 -23.94
CA PRO A 233 -2.85 -5.40 -22.94
C PRO A 233 -1.56 -5.26 -22.11
N ASP A 234 -0.65 -4.37 -22.51
CA ASP A 234 0.61 -4.12 -21.83
C ASP A 234 0.52 -3.04 -20.74
N PHE A 235 -0.67 -2.45 -20.53
CA PHE A 235 -0.88 -1.51 -19.43
C PHE A 235 -0.70 -2.23 -18.09
N ARG A 236 0.30 -1.82 -17.35
CA ARG A 236 0.64 -2.43 -16.06
C ARG A 236 0.42 -1.43 -14.93
N TYR A 237 -0.49 -1.81 -14.01
CA TYR A 237 -0.73 -1.22 -12.70
C TYR A 237 -1.51 0.11 -12.70
N HIS A 238 -1.58 0.76 -11.66
CA HIS A 238 -2.30 1.88 -11.09
C HIS A 238 -2.47 3.12 -12.00
N GLY A 239 -3.58 3.21 -12.73
CA GLY A 239 -3.94 4.41 -13.50
C GLY A 239 -4.94 5.28 -12.78
N PHE A 240 -4.84 6.62 -12.97
CA PHE A 240 -5.72 7.59 -12.35
C PHE A 240 -6.13 8.69 -13.32
N ILE A 241 -7.40 9.11 -13.24
CA ILE A 241 -7.90 10.32 -13.86
C ILE A 241 -8.58 11.14 -12.77
N ILE A 242 -8.05 12.33 -12.48
CA ILE A 242 -8.58 13.23 -11.45
C ILE A 242 -9.23 14.41 -12.16
N HIS A 243 -10.54 14.51 -12.07
CA HIS A 243 -11.33 15.56 -12.70
C HIS A 243 -11.50 16.75 -11.76
N GLY A 244 -11.09 17.91 -12.22
CA GLY A 244 -11.28 19.17 -11.55
C GLY A 244 -12.17 20.12 -12.36
N GLU A 245 -12.40 21.33 -11.85
CA GLU A 245 -13.27 22.35 -12.47
C GLU A 245 -12.71 22.91 -13.78
N THR A 246 -11.38 22.98 -13.92
CA THR A 246 -10.71 23.62 -15.06
C THR A 246 -9.98 22.64 -15.98
N GLY A 247 -10.03 21.36 -15.66
CA GLY A 247 -9.36 20.30 -16.43
C GLY A 247 -9.29 19.00 -15.68
N ARG A 248 -8.48 18.08 -16.17
CA ARG A 248 -8.21 16.83 -15.49
C ARG A 248 -6.72 16.49 -15.51
N LEU A 249 -6.26 15.81 -14.48
CA LEU A 249 -4.95 15.19 -14.42
C LEU A 249 -5.09 13.71 -14.78
N GLU A 250 -4.25 13.23 -15.68
CA GLU A 250 -4.19 11.83 -16.06
C GLU A 250 -2.80 11.26 -15.73
N LEU A 251 -2.80 10.10 -15.08
CA LEU A 251 -1.61 9.38 -14.65
C LEU A 251 -1.68 7.93 -15.11
N ASP A 252 -0.76 7.52 -15.99
CA ASP A 252 -0.72 6.20 -16.62
C ASP A 252 0.18 5.21 -15.85
N GLY A 253 -0.11 4.96 -14.59
CA GLY A 253 0.52 3.88 -13.83
C GLY A 253 2.01 4.03 -13.55
N ASP A 254 2.71 2.89 -13.54
CA ASP A 254 4.11 2.80 -13.13
C ASP A 254 5.12 3.01 -14.27
N GLY A 255 4.66 3.16 -15.51
CA GLY A 255 5.52 3.34 -16.68
C GLY A 255 4.77 3.84 -17.91
N PRO A 256 5.50 4.27 -18.94
CA PRO A 256 4.89 4.79 -20.15
C PRO A 256 4.13 3.70 -20.91
N VAL A 257 3.03 4.10 -21.55
CA VAL A 257 2.27 3.28 -22.50
C VAL A 257 2.50 3.86 -23.88
N GLY A 258 3.38 3.22 -24.65
CA GLY A 258 3.84 3.75 -25.94
C GLY A 258 4.54 5.09 -25.76
N ASP A 259 4.23 6.06 -26.64
CA ASP A 259 4.81 7.41 -26.62
C ASP A 259 4.03 8.39 -25.72
N ARG A 260 3.02 7.91 -24.97
CA ARG A 260 2.20 8.76 -24.11
C ARG A 260 2.98 9.21 -22.86
N PRO A 261 2.93 10.51 -22.47
CA PRO A 261 3.47 10.96 -21.21
C PRO A 261 2.76 10.28 -20.05
N ILE A 262 3.53 9.77 -19.07
CA ILE A 262 2.98 9.10 -17.86
C ILE A 262 2.05 10.03 -17.08
N LEU A 263 2.43 11.30 -16.96
CA LEU A 263 1.67 12.32 -16.24
C LEU A 263 1.35 13.47 -17.17
N ARG A 264 0.09 13.88 -17.24
CA ARG A 264 -0.36 14.99 -18.10
C ARG A 264 -1.57 15.71 -17.51
N ILE A 265 -1.71 16.97 -17.86
CA ILE A 265 -2.89 17.79 -17.58
C ILE A 265 -3.64 17.99 -18.90
N VAL A 266 -4.94 17.81 -18.88
CA VAL A 266 -5.81 17.96 -20.05
C VAL A 266 -6.85 19.04 -19.77
N ARG A 267 -6.90 20.09 -20.65
CA ARG A 267 -7.87 21.16 -20.61
C ARG A 267 -8.53 21.30 -21.98
N GLY A 268 -9.81 20.87 -22.06
CA GLY A 268 -10.49 20.77 -23.35
C GLY A 268 -9.74 19.82 -24.28
N THR A 269 -9.22 20.32 -25.39
CA THR A 269 -8.41 19.56 -26.36
C THR A 269 -6.90 19.71 -26.14
N GLU A 270 -6.47 20.58 -25.24
CA GLU A 270 -5.05 20.79 -24.95
C GLU A 270 -4.53 19.73 -23.97
N ILE A 271 -3.38 19.15 -24.31
CA ILE A 271 -2.66 18.15 -23.50
C ILE A 271 -1.30 18.71 -23.15
N GLU A 272 -1.09 18.96 -21.88
CA GLU A 272 0.19 19.40 -21.32
C GLU A 272 0.91 18.19 -20.70
N ALA A 273 2.00 17.75 -21.33
CA ALA A 273 2.85 16.70 -20.80
C ALA A 273 3.67 17.21 -19.60
N VAL A 274 3.68 16.48 -18.49
CA VAL A 274 4.49 16.81 -17.33
C VAL A 274 5.81 16.04 -17.40
N ASN A 275 6.93 16.76 -17.45
CA ASN A 275 8.26 16.17 -17.37
C ASN A 275 8.56 15.71 -15.95
N LEU A 276 8.75 14.40 -15.77
CA LEU A 276 9.03 13.83 -14.47
C LEU A 276 10.43 14.20 -13.97
N ARG A 277 10.52 14.72 -12.77
CA ARG A 277 11.79 14.98 -12.09
C ARG A 277 12.38 13.66 -11.58
N PRO A 278 13.71 13.42 -11.73
CA PRO A 278 14.35 12.26 -11.13
C PRO A 278 14.11 12.21 -9.62
N GLY A 279 13.91 11.00 -9.09
CA GLY A 279 13.69 10.77 -7.66
C GLY A 279 14.74 9.84 -7.06
N LYS A 280 14.84 9.83 -5.73
CA LYS A 280 15.57 8.82 -4.97
C LYS A 280 14.76 7.51 -4.92
N SER A 281 15.37 6.43 -4.44
CA SER A 281 14.67 5.18 -4.12
C SER A 281 13.49 5.45 -3.18
N SER A 282 12.32 4.94 -3.51
CA SER A 282 11.09 5.16 -2.74
C SER A 282 11.18 4.61 -1.32
N ILE A 283 11.77 3.41 -1.16
CA ILE A 283 11.97 2.79 0.17
C ILE A 283 13.01 3.58 0.98
N ARG A 284 14.02 4.15 0.32
CA ARG A 284 14.97 5.04 0.99
C ARG A 284 14.25 6.26 1.58
N LEU A 285 13.41 6.94 0.79
CA LEU A 285 12.65 8.11 1.26
C LEU A 285 11.69 7.74 2.40
N GLU A 286 11.06 6.59 2.32
CA GLU A 286 10.22 6.05 3.39
C GLU A 286 10.99 5.88 4.70
N ILE A 287 12.21 5.36 4.64
CA ILE A 287 13.06 5.19 5.83
C ILE A 287 13.60 6.54 6.33
N GLU A 288 14.00 7.47 5.43
CA GLU A 288 14.41 8.83 5.81
C GLU A 288 13.27 9.53 6.59
N ASP A 289 12.02 9.43 6.12
CA ASP A 289 10.84 10.00 6.78
C ASP A 289 10.51 9.29 8.10
N LEU A 290 10.68 7.95 8.19
CA LEU A 290 10.50 7.23 9.44
C LEU A 290 11.48 7.70 10.52
N VAL A 291 12.77 7.84 10.18
CA VAL A 291 13.78 8.39 11.09
C VAL A 291 13.39 9.80 11.55
N SER A 292 12.98 10.66 10.60
CA SER A 292 12.50 12.00 10.94
C SER A 292 11.29 11.97 11.88
N SER A 293 10.32 11.06 11.64
CA SER A 293 9.16 10.88 12.51
C SER A 293 9.52 10.41 13.92
N ILE A 294 10.50 9.52 14.06
CA ILE A 294 11.02 9.09 15.37
C ILE A 294 11.69 10.26 16.13
N GLU A 295 12.47 11.10 15.42
CA GLU A 295 13.21 12.19 16.04
C GLU A 295 12.34 13.40 16.39
N THR A 296 11.32 13.68 15.58
CA THR A 296 10.51 14.90 15.72
C THR A 296 9.13 14.68 16.33
N GLY A 297 8.64 13.43 16.33
CA GLY A 297 7.25 13.10 16.67
C GLY A 297 6.23 13.51 15.59
N ALA A 298 6.68 14.01 14.44
CA ALA A 298 5.78 14.34 13.34
C ALA A 298 5.18 13.06 12.71
N PRO A 299 3.92 13.09 12.25
CA PRO A 299 3.30 11.93 11.64
C PRO A 299 4.00 11.57 10.33
N HIS A 300 4.27 10.27 10.12
CA HIS A 300 4.80 9.76 8.86
C HIS A 300 3.73 9.82 7.75
N PRO A 301 4.07 10.21 6.49
CA PRO A 301 3.11 10.22 5.37
C PRO A 301 2.43 8.86 5.11
N LEU A 302 3.15 7.77 5.39
CA LEU A 302 2.65 6.40 5.29
C LEU A 302 2.38 5.78 6.67
N SER A 303 1.79 6.55 7.59
CA SER A 303 1.54 6.09 8.96
C SER A 303 0.68 4.83 9.01
N GLY A 304 0.79 4.07 10.10
CA GLY A 304 -0.08 2.92 10.34
C GLY A 304 -1.57 3.29 10.27
N GLN A 305 -1.96 4.52 10.66
CA GLN A 305 -3.35 4.98 10.51
C GLN A 305 -3.75 5.06 9.04
N ASN A 306 -2.92 5.63 8.16
CA ASN A 306 -3.19 5.65 6.72
C ASN A 306 -3.31 4.22 6.14
N GLY A 307 -2.47 3.29 6.61
CA GLY A 307 -2.58 1.89 6.24
C GLY A 307 -3.91 1.25 6.66
N ARG A 308 -4.36 1.57 7.86
CA ARG A 308 -5.66 1.11 8.39
C ARG A 308 -6.83 1.70 7.61
N ASP A 309 -6.78 2.99 7.24
CA ASP A 309 -7.81 3.65 6.45
C ASP A 309 -7.92 3.04 5.04
N VAL A 310 -6.79 2.72 4.41
CA VAL A 310 -6.74 1.98 3.14
C VAL A 310 -7.38 0.61 3.28
N LEU A 311 -7.02 -0.14 4.33
CA LEU A 311 -7.60 -1.45 4.60
C LEU A 311 -9.11 -1.36 4.84
N GLU A 312 -9.59 -0.32 5.52
CA GLU A 312 -11.02 -0.12 5.76
C GLU A 312 -11.80 0.05 4.45
N VAL A 313 -11.26 0.76 3.47
CA VAL A 313 -11.88 0.87 2.15
C VAL A 313 -11.95 -0.49 1.46
N ILE A 314 -10.87 -1.28 1.49
CA ILE A 314 -10.82 -2.63 0.89
C ILE A 314 -11.84 -3.56 1.54
N ILE A 315 -11.87 -3.59 2.87
CA ILE A 315 -12.83 -4.40 3.63
C ILE A 315 -14.27 -3.92 3.39
N GLY A 316 -14.48 -2.61 3.25
CA GLY A 316 -15.77 -2.02 2.89
C GLY A 316 -16.24 -2.44 1.49
N ILE A 317 -15.33 -2.54 0.52
CA ILE A 317 -15.61 -3.08 -0.83
C ILE A 317 -16.12 -4.52 -0.73
N TYR A 318 -15.41 -5.38 -0.01
CA TYR A 318 -15.82 -6.78 0.18
C TYR A 318 -17.14 -6.90 0.95
N GLU A 319 -17.34 -6.07 1.98
CA GLU A 319 -18.57 -6.08 2.76
C GLU A 319 -19.77 -5.58 1.95
N SER A 320 -19.56 -4.60 1.04
CA SER A 320 -20.59 -4.14 0.12
C SER A 320 -21.01 -5.25 -0.86
N ALA A 321 -20.05 -5.95 -1.44
CA ALA A 321 -20.30 -7.08 -2.32
C ALA A 321 -21.04 -8.21 -1.59
N ARG A 322 -20.61 -8.58 -0.38
CA ARG A 322 -21.21 -9.61 0.46
C ARG A 322 -22.66 -9.29 0.81
N ARG A 323 -22.94 -8.04 1.23
CA ARG A 323 -24.29 -7.59 1.61
C ARG A 323 -25.13 -7.12 0.46
N ARG A 324 -24.55 -6.94 -0.73
CA ARG A 324 -25.21 -6.38 -1.94
C ARG A 324 -25.88 -5.03 -1.65
N ARG A 325 -25.19 -4.16 -0.91
CA ARG A 325 -25.72 -2.85 -0.51
C ARG A 325 -24.62 -1.82 -0.27
N VAL A 326 -25.03 -0.56 -0.17
CA VAL A 326 -24.15 0.54 0.28
C VAL A 326 -23.67 0.30 1.70
N ILE A 327 -22.36 0.49 1.92
CA ILE A 327 -21.73 0.49 3.25
C ILE A 327 -21.43 1.93 3.64
N GLN A 328 -21.96 2.35 4.79
CA GLN A 328 -21.69 3.65 5.41
C GLN A 328 -20.41 3.53 6.26
N PHE A 329 -19.58 4.58 6.29
CA PHE A 329 -18.37 4.63 7.10
C PHE A 329 -18.55 5.56 8.32
N PRO A 330 -18.00 5.20 9.50
CA PRO A 330 -17.32 3.93 9.78
C PRO A 330 -18.30 2.75 9.88
N PHE A 331 -17.81 1.54 9.74
CA PHE A 331 -18.59 0.31 9.91
C PHE A 331 -17.80 -0.73 10.72
N GLU A 332 -18.49 -1.75 11.22
CA GLU A 332 -17.90 -2.85 11.95
C GLU A 332 -18.04 -4.16 11.17
N VAL A 333 -16.96 -4.92 11.16
CA VAL A 333 -16.90 -6.28 10.61
C VAL A 333 -15.87 -7.10 11.39
N LYS A 334 -16.19 -8.38 11.67
CA LYS A 334 -15.36 -9.22 12.52
C LYS A 334 -14.28 -10.00 11.78
N GLU A 335 -14.53 -10.30 10.51
CA GLU A 335 -13.74 -11.17 9.66
C GLU A 335 -13.48 -10.50 8.30
N ASN A 336 -12.65 -11.11 7.46
CA ASN A 336 -12.50 -10.67 6.08
C ASN A 336 -13.73 -11.09 5.27
N PRO A 337 -14.54 -10.15 4.74
CA PRO A 337 -15.82 -10.50 4.11
C PRO A 337 -15.66 -11.28 2.80
N PHE A 338 -14.54 -11.10 2.08
CA PHE A 338 -14.27 -11.86 0.85
C PHE A 338 -13.98 -13.32 1.17
N LEU A 339 -13.16 -13.60 2.17
CA LEU A 339 -12.89 -14.98 2.61
C LEU A 339 -14.16 -15.66 3.13
N ALA A 340 -14.99 -14.92 3.89
CA ALA A 340 -16.29 -15.42 4.34
C ALA A 340 -17.24 -15.76 3.17
N MET A 341 -17.27 -14.97 2.10
CA MET A 341 -18.01 -15.30 0.86
C MET A 341 -17.46 -16.57 0.20
N CYS A 342 -16.14 -16.74 0.16
CA CYS A 342 -15.52 -17.97 -0.38
C CYS A 342 -15.91 -19.22 0.42
N GLU A 343 -15.89 -19.12 1.75
CA GLU A 343 -16.28 -20.23 2.65
C GLU A 343 -17.78 -20.54 2.57
N ALA A 344 -18.61 -19.52 2.36
CA ALA A 344 -20.05 -19.69 2.17
C ALA A 344 -20.43 -20.28 0.79
N GLY A 345 -19.48 -20.36 -0.16
CA GLY A 345 -19.73 -20.87 -1.52
C GLY A 345 -20.41 -19.85 -2.44
N ASP A 346 -20.30 -18.56 -2.15
CA ASP A 346 -20.87 -17.48 -2.99
C ASP A 346 -20.21 -17.41 -4.37
N PHE A 347 -19.03 -17.99 -4.53
CA PHE A 347 -18.30 -18.14 -5.79
C PHE A 347 -18.11 -19.64 -6.09
N PRO A 348 -19.11 -20.32 -6.69
CA PRO A 348 -18.98 -21.72 -7.08
C PRO A 348 -17.87 -21.85 -8.12
N SER A 349 -17.04 -22.90 -7.98
CA SER A 349 -15.98 -23.28 -8.91
C SER A 349 -16.51 -23.82 -10.23
#